data_df8f4037b907d367e8dea90cc642c8a3
#
_entry.id   df8f4037b907d367e8dea90cc642c8a3
#
_cell.length_a   1.000
_cell.length_b   1.000
_cell.length_c   1.000
_cell.angle_alpha   90.00
_cell.angle_beta   90.00
_cell.angle_gamma   90.00
#
_symmetry.space_group_name_H-M   'P 1'
#
loop_
_entity.id
_entity.type
_entity.pdbx_description
1 polymer ?
#
loop_
_entity_poly.entity_id
_entity_poly.type
_entity_poly.pdbx_seq_one_letter_code
_entity_poly.pdbx_strand_id
1 'polypeptide(L)'
;MNKFLKRLCLIILLLIIVYIIYLYTFYDYNFYSSIIETPIPMFTKIEEKDTHGGFHGDGEALVKVYFSDKQAEKFIRKIDKNIHWNKLPMKDILQTCLNNNITDEISVPIIENGYWFFLDRHSKATNKYNYYDMFGRASSNYSIAIFDIDSNVLYIYSLDT
;
A
#
# COMPACT_ATOMS: atom_id res chain seq x y z
N MET A 1 -34.11 -23.21 26.82
CA MET A 1 -33.78 -21.89 26.24
C MET A 1 -35.00 -21.35 25.50
N ASN A 2 -35.48 -20.16 25.84
CA ASN A 2 -36.66 -19.53 25.26
C ASN A 2 -36.50 -19.33 23.74
N LYS A 3 -37.57 -19.54 22.94
CA LYS A 3 -37.55 -19.33 21.47
C LYS A 3 -37.01 -17.94 21.06
N PHE A 4 -37.31 -16.93 21.85
CA PHE A 4 -36.81 -15.58 21.68
C PHE A 4 -35.27 -15.52 21.82
N LEU A 5 -34.74 -16.14 22.88
CA LEU A 5 -33.29 -16.15 23.12
C LEU A 5 -32.52 -16.90 22.00
N LYS A 6 -33.08 -18.01 21.48
CA LYS A 6 -32.50 -18.74 20.33
C LYS A 6 -32.42 -17.85 19.08
N ARG A 7 -33.51 -17.12 18.79
CA ARG A 7 -33.53 -16.21 17.63
C ARG A 7 -32.54 -15.06 17.78
N LEU A 8 -32.44 -14.49 18.99
CA LEU A 8 -31.49 -13.42 19.28
C LEU A 8 -30.05 -13.90 19.11
N CYS A 9 -29.69 -15.07 19.64
CA CYS A 9 -28.37 -15.67 19.45
C CYS A 9 -28.07 -15.91 17.96
N LEU A 10 -29.05 -16.37 17.19
CA LEU A 10 -28.84 -16.59 15.73
C LEU A 10 -28.57 -15.28 14.99
N ILE A 11 -29.27 -14.21 15.31
CA ILE A 11 -29.05 -12.88 14.71
C ILE A 11 -27.67 -12.36 15.06
N ILE A 12 -27.27 -12.46 16.33
CA ILE A 12 -25.92 -12.03 16.77
C ILE A 12 -24.84 -12.83 16.03
N LEU A 13 -25.01 -14.14 15.92
CA LEU A 13 -24.06 -14.99 15.18
C LEU A 13 -23.97 -14.59 13.72
N LEU A 14 -25.10 -14.31 13.06
CA LEU A 14 -25.11 -13.84 11.67
C LEU A 14 -24.39 -12.50 11.51
N LEU A 15 -24.60 -11.55 12.42
CA LEU A 15 -23.92 -10.25 12.41
C LEU A 15 -22.39 -10.41 12.58
N ILE A 16 -21.97 -11.33 13.46
CA ILE A 16 -20.54 -11.63 13.65
C ILE A 16 -19.93 -12.22 12.36
N ILE A 17 -20.63 -13.15 11.72
CA ILE A 17 -20.16 -13.75 10.46
C ILE A 17 -20.04 -12.69 9.37
N VAL A 18 -21.06 -11.83 9.20
CA VAL A 18 -21.01 -10.73 8.22
C VAL A 18 -19.85 -9.77 8.52
N TYR A 19 -19.62 -9.45 9.79
CA TYR A 19 -18.52 -8.59 10.21
C TYR A 19 -17.14 -9.23 9.92
N ILE A 20 -16.99 -10.53 10.17
CA ILE A 20 -15.74 -11.26 9.86
C ILE A 20 -15.50 -11.26 8.34
N ILE A 21 -16.53 -11.54 7.53
CA ILE A 21 -16.44 -11.49 6.07
C ILE A 21 -16.04 -10.09 5.61
N TYR A 22 -16.66 -9.05 6.18
CA TYR A 22 -16.30 -7.66 5.91
C TYR A 22 -14.82 -7.36 6.20
N LEU A 23 -14.34 -7.72 7.39
CA LEU A 23 -12.95 -7.51 7.78
C LEU A 23 -11.99 -8.22 6.82
N TYR A 24 -12.28 -9.49 6.48
CA TYR A 24 -11.43 -10.27 5.58
C TYR A 24 -11.43 -9.70 4.16
N THR A 25 -12.59 -9.31 3.63
CA THR A 25 -12.74 -8.78 2.26
C THR A 25 -12.05 -7.43 2.07
N PHE A 26 -12.03 -6.59 3.12
CA PHE A 26 -11.49 -5.22 3.04
C PHE A 26 -10.14 -5.05 3.73
N TYR A 27 -9.52 -6.16 4.18
CA TYR A 27 -8.22 -6.10 4.86
C TYR A 27 -7.15 -5.45 3.98
N ASP A 28 -6.97 -5.91 2.75
CA ASP A 28 -5.95 -5.42 1.83
C ASP A 28 -6.14 -3.92 1.51
N TYR A 29 -7.38 -3.50 1.24
CA TYR A 29 -7.68 -2.09 0.97
C TYR A 29 -7.30 -1.19 2.15
N ASN A 30 -7.61 -1.61 3.37
CA ASN A 30 -7.30 -0.85 4.58
C ASN A 30 -5.80 -0.87 4.87
N PHE A 31 -5.16 -2.01 4.69
CA PHE A 31 -3.73 -2.19 4.92
C PHE A 31 -2.93 -1.30 3.97
N TYR A 32 -3.12 -1.43 2.65
CA TYR A 32 -2.40 -0.62 1.67
C TYR A 32 -2.77 0.87 1.73
N SER A 33 -4.03 1.20 2.04
CA SER A 33 -4.42 2.59 2.30
C SER A 33 -3.66 3.20 3.46
N SER A 34 -3.36 2.42 4.49
CA SER A 34 -2.59 2.88 5.65
C SER A 34 -1.12 3.12 5.31
N ILE A 35 -0.53 2.27 4.44
CA ILE A 35 0.86 2.42 3.98
C ILE A 35 1.04 3.72 3.19
N ILE A 36 0.12 4.04 2.28
CA ILE A 36 0.21 5.23 1.43
C ILE A 36 -0.51 6.45 1.99
N GLU A 37 -1.08 6.32 3.17
CA GLU A 37 -1.87 7.36 3.88
C GLU A 37 -2.94 8.02 3.02
N THR A 38 -3.50 7.23 2.11
CA THR A 38 -4.56 7.69 1.19
C THR A 38 -5.51 6.53 0.91
N PRO A 39 -6.83 6.72 1.12
CA PRO A 39 -7.79 5.64 0.93
C PRO A 39 -7.85 5.14 -0.51
N ILE A 40 -7.51 3.87 -0.71
CA ILE A 40 -7.70 3.16 -1.97
C ILE A 40 -9.20 2.90 -2.17
N PRO A 41 -9.76 3.17 -3.36
CA PRO A 41 -11.15 2.86 -3.65
C PRO A 41 -11.43 1.36 -3.51
N MET A 42 -12.52 1.01 -2.85
CA MET A 42 -12.96 -0.38 -2.75
C MET A 42 -13.28 -0.96 -4.13
N PHE A 43 -13.19 -2.29 -4.24
CA PHE A 43 -13.47 -3.06 -5.47
C PHE A 43 -12.52 -2.74 -6.64
N THR A 44 -11.33 -2.22 -6.36
CA THR A 44 -10.21 -2.20 -7.31
C THR A 44 -9.59 -3.60 -7.39
N LYS A 45 -9.06 -3.98 -8.54
CA LYS A 45 -8.25 -5.19 -8.64
C LYS A 45 -6.90 -4.94 -7.96
N ILE A 46 -6.49 -5.83 -7.07
CA ILE A 46 -5.18 -5.81 -6.40
C ILE A 46 -4.42 -7.06 -6.82
N GLU A 47 -3.17 -6.88 -7.22
CA GLU A 47 -2.21 -7.96 -7.47
C GLU A 47 -1.00 -7.72 -6.58
N GLU A 48 -0.53 -8.76 -5.91
CA GLU A 48 0.61 -8.71 -5.02
C GLU A 48 1.64 -9.75 -5.40
N LYS A 49 2.90 -9.35 -5.34
CA LYS A 49 4.07 -10.24 -5.32
C LYS A 49 4.85 -9.93 -4.07
N ASP A 50 5.11 -10.94 -3.27
CA ASP A 50 5.77 -10.84 -1.99
C ASP A 50 6.88 -11.89 -1.91
N THR A 51 8.09 -11.46 -1.57
CA THR A 51 9.27 -12.31 -1.38
C THR A 51 9.67 -12.43 0.08
N HIS A 52 8.92 -11.77 1.00
CA HIS A 52 9.25 -11.87 2.42
C HIS A 52 9.24 -13.30 2.90
N GLY A 53 10.26 -13.67 3.66
CA GLY A 53 10.41 -15.03 4.16
C GLY A 53 11.48 -15.14 5.23
N GLY A 54 11.69 -16.40 5.68
CA GLY A 54 12.70 -16.66 6.66
C GLY A 54 12.36 -16.17 8.08
N PHE A 55 13.34 -16.29 8.98
CA PHE A 55 13.17 -15.99 10.40
C PHE A 55 13.09 -14.48 10.69
N HIS A 56 13.74 -13.66 9.89
CA HIS A 56 13.80 -12.20 10.10
C HIS A 56 12.70 -11.43 9.37
N GLY A 57 11.98 -12.08 8.44
CA GLY A 57 10.92 -11.41 7.65
C GLY A 57 11.47 -10.42 6.62
N ASP A 58 12.77 -10.52 6.29
CA ASP A 58 13.38 -9.69 5.26
C ASP A 58 12.81 -10.02 3.88
N GLY A 59 12.62 -9.02 3.04
CA GLY A 59 12.09 -9.23 1.69
C GLY A 59 11.59 -7.96 1.03
N GLU A 60 11.03 -8.18 -0.13
CA GLU A 60 10.44 -7.14 -0.97
C GLU A 60 9.01 -7.52 -1.34
N ALA A 61 8.14 -6.54 -1.42
CA ALA A 61 6.78 -6.71 -1.94
C ALA A 61 6.44 -5.64 -2.97
N LEU A 62 5.72 -6.02 -4.02
CA LEU A 62 5.15 -5.11 -4.99
C LEU A 62 3.65 -5.37 -5.12
N VAL A 63 2.88 -4.35 -4.84
CA VAL A 63 1.43 -4.34 -5.01
C VAL A 63 1.05 -3.47 -6.19
N LYS A 64 0.18 -3.98 -7.06
CA LYS A 64 -0.41 -3.26 -8.18
C LYS A 64 -1.90 -3.13 -7.94
N VAL A 65 -2.40 -1.89 -7.92
CA VAL A 65 -3.82 -1.60 -7.77
C VAL A 65 -4.32 -0.94 -9.05
N TYR A 66 -5.29 -1.57 -9.69
CA TYR A 66 -5.84 -1.13 -10.97
C TYR A 66 -7.12 -0.33 -10.76
N PHE A 67 -7.13 0.92 -11.22
CA PHE A 67 -8.27 1.81 -11.07
C PHE A 67 -9.06 1.92 -12.39
N SER A 68 -10.37 2.02 -12.30
CA SER A 68 -11.16 2.58 -13.39
C SER A 68 -10.96 4.10 -13.46
N ASP A 69 -11.23 4.73 -14.60
CA ASP A 69 -11.07 6.18 -14.79
C ASP A 69 -11.73 7.00 -13.66
N LYS A 70 -12.95 6.64 -13.30
CA LYS A 70 -13.69 7.31 -12.21
C LYS A 70 -13.04 7.14 -10.83
N GLN A 71 -12.40 5.99 -10.59
CA GLN A 71 -11.66 5.74 -9.34
C GLN A 71 -10.34 6.52 -9.34
N ALA A 72 -9.63 6.53 -10.47
CA ALA A 72 -8.40 7.29 -10.67
C ALA A 72 -8.61 8.78 -10.43
N GLU A 73 -9.62 9.39 -11.05
CA GLU A 73 -9.97 10.79 -10.80
C GLU A 73 -10.24 11.10 -9.31
N LYS A 74 -10.95 10.20 -8.62
CA LYS A 74 -11.23 10.39 -7.19
C LYS A 74 -9.96 10.22 -6.34
N PHE A 75 -9.07 9.32 -6.74
CA PHE A 75 -7.81 9.09 -6.06
C PHE A 75 -6.86 10.28 -6.25
N ILE A 76 -6.71 10.79 -7.47
CA ILE A 76 -5.93 12.00 -7.78
C ILE A 76 -6.37 13.18 -6.92
N ARG A 77 -7.70 13.42 -6.81
CA ARG A 77 -8.22 14.50 -5.94
C ARG A 77 -7.86 14.35 -4.46
N LYS A 78 -7.58 13.12 -3.99
CA LYS A 78 -7.15 12.87 -2.61
C LYS A 78 -5.65 13.09 -2.45
N ILE A 79 -4.85 12.54 -3.38
CA ILE A 79 -3.40 12.69 -3.32
C ILE A 79 -2.96 14.15 -3.53
N ASP A 80 -3.64 14.91 -4.38
CA ASP A 80 -3.41 16.36 -4.54
C ASP A 80 -3.59 17.18 -3.25
N LYS A 81 -4.35 16.65 -2.29
CA LYS A 81 -4.57 17.29 -0.97
C LYS A 81 -3.63 16.76 0.10
N ASN A 82 -2.94 15.68 -0.15
CA ASN A 82 -2.01 15.08 0.79
C ASN A 82 -0.60 15.63 0.52
N ILE A 83 -0.07 16.41 1.46
CA ILE A 83 1.23 17.10 1.34
C ILE A 83 2.43 16.18 1.21
N HIS A 84 2.27 14.88 1.45
CA HIS A 84 3.35 13.89 1.35
C HIS A 84 3.41 13.21 -0.02
N TRP A 85 2.39 13.42 -0.85
CA TRP A 85 2.43 13.03 -2.25
C TRP A 85 3.05 14.12 -3.12
N ASN A 86 3.92 13.73 -4.02
CA ASN A 86 4.65 14.63 -4.90
C ASN A 86 4.40 14.27 -6.36
N LYS A 87 4.45 15.25 -7.27
CA LYS A 87 4.42 14.98 -8.71
C LYS A 87 5.75 14.40 -9.17
N LEU A 88 5.71 13.56 -10.20
CA LEU A 88 6.91 13.11 -10.88
C LEU A 88 7.62 14.31 -11.56
N PRO A 89 8.94 14.26 -11.75
CA PRO A 89 9.82 13.13 -11.54
C PRO A 89 10.13 12.87 -10.05
N MET A 90 10.33 11.61 -9.72
CA MET A 90 10.80 11.19 -8.41
C MET A 90 12.28 11.56 -8.24
N LYS A 91 12.75 11.66 -6.99
CA LYS A 91 14.17 11.91 -6.70
C LYS A 91 15.03 10.75 -7.16
N ASP A 92 16.16 11.04 -7.81
CA ASP A 92 17.07 10.04 -8.40
C ASP A 92 17.49 8.93 -7.42
N ILE A 93 17.69 9.31 -6.14
CA ILE A 93 18.07 8.35 -5.11
C ILE A 93 16.96 7.33 -4.82
N LEU A 94 15.68 7.73 -4.82
CA LEU A 94 14.56 6.82 -4.67
C LEU A 94 14.34 5.96 -5.92
N GLN A 95 14.58 6.55 -7.10
CA GLN A 95 14.56 5.79 -8.36
C GLN A 95 15.66 4.71 -8.35
N THR A 96 16.84 5.04 -7.82
CA THR A 96 17.94 4.08 -7.66
C THR A 96 17.55 2.96 -6.68
N CYS A 97 16.88 3.28 -5.56
CA CYS A 97 16.36 2.26 -4.64
C CYS A 97 15.40 1.28 -5.33
N LEU A 98 14.47 1.78 -6.14
CA LEU A 98 13.57 0.92 -6.93
C LEU A 98 14.32 0.04 -7.93
N ASN A 99 15.31 0.59 -8.63
CA ASN A 99 16.01 -0.13 -9.68
C ASN A 99 17.00 -1.18 -9.16
N ASN A 100 17.62 -0.93 -8.01
CA ASN A 100 18.69 -1.79 -7.48
C ASN A 100 18.18 -2.95 -6.61
N ASN A 101 16.99 -2.82 -6.05
CA ASN A 101 16.41 -3.82 -5.14
C ASN A 101 15.37 -4.72 -5.81
N ILE A 102 15.17 -4.55 -7.12
CA ILE A 102 14.12 -5.25 -7.83
C ILE A 102 14.69 -6.51 -8.46
N THR A 103 14.18 -7.66 -8.06
CA THR A 103 14.34 -8.91 -8.80
C THR A 103 13.55 -8.83 -10.11
N ASP A 104 13.86 -9.66 -11.09
CA ASP A 104 13.10 -9.72 -12.36
C ASP A 104 11.59 -9.92 -12.16
N GLU A 105 11.20 -10.44 -11.00
CA GLU A 105 9.80 -10.68 -10.64
C GLU A 105 9.10 -9.46 -10.04
N ILE A 106 9.85 -8.53 -9.44
CA ILE A 106 9.34 -7.32 -8.77
C ILE A 106 9.86 -6.10 -9.54
N SER A 107 9.13 -5.66 -10.56
CA SER A 107 9.54 -4.51 -11.37
C SER A 107 8.45 -3.46 -11.48
N VAL A 108 8.80 -2.21 -11.21
CA VAL A 108 7.97 -1.03 -11.48
C VAL A 108 8.39 -0.49 -12.84
N PRO A 109 7.47 -0.27 -13.80
CA PRO A 109 7.83 0.32 -15.09
C PRO A 109 8.33 1.75 -14.90
N ILE A 110 9.03 2.28 -15.92
CA ILE A 110 9.37 3.71 -15.97
C ILE A 110 8.05 4.48 -16.15
N ILE A 111 7.75 5.38 -15.21
CA ILE A 111 6.54 6.19 -15.19
C ILE A 111 6.95 7.66 -15.31
N GLU A 112 6.48 8.34 -16.34
CA GLU A 112 6.82 9.74 -16.61
C GLU A 112 5.75 10.71 -16.10
N ASN A 113 4.49 10.26 -16.04
CA ASN A 113 3.36 11.10 -15.68
C ASN A 113 2.61 10.51 -14.47
N GLY A 114 2.68 11.19 -13.33
CA GLY A 114 2.05 10.68 -12.13
C GLY A 114 2.49 11.33 -10.84
N TYR A 115 2.31 10.59 -9.78
CA TYR A 115 2.62 11.02 -8.43
C TYR A 115 3.43 9.94 -7.71
N TRP A 116 4.24 10.36 -6.76
CA TRP A 116 4.98 9.46 -5.90
C TRP A 116 4.83 9.85 -4.42
N PHE A 117 4.98 8.83 -3.56
CA PHE A 117 4.93 8.93 -2.11
C PHE A 117 6.03 8.05 -1.51
N PHE A 118 6.62 8.49 -0.42
CA PHE A 118 7.62 7.74 0.34
C PHE A 118 7.23 7.66 1.80
N LEU A 119 7.40 6.49 2.41
CA LEU A 119 7.20 6.25 3.83
C LEU A 119 8.35 5.41 4.39
N ASP A 120 9.11 5.96 5.33
CA ASP A 120 10.03 5.22 6.18
C ASP A 120 9.24 4.57 7.33
N ARG A 121 9.15 3.24 7.30
CA ARG A 121 8.41 2.44 8.30
C ARG A 121 9.30 1.99 9.47
N HIS A 122 10.58 2.33 9.43
CA HIS A 122 11.53 1.92 10.45
C HIS A 122 11.23 2.61 11.81
N SER A 123 11.30 1.86 12.91
CA SER A 123 10.98 2.34 14.26
C SER A 123 11.85 3.51 14.76
N LYS A 124 13.04 3.70 14.17
CA LYS A 124 13.96 4.79 14.49
C LYS A 124 13.85 6.00 13.53
N ALA A 125 12.87 6.01 12.63
CA ALA A 125 12.66 7.15 11.75
C ALA A 125 12.27 8.38 12.58
N THR A 126 13.02 9.47 12.42
CA THR A 126 12.70 10.76 13.07
C THR A 126 11.67 11.55 12.27
N ASN A 127 11.73 11.42 10.95
CA ASN A 127 10.73 11.92 10.02
C ASN A 127 10.45 10.85 8.98
N LYS A 128 9.31 10.20 9.08
CA LYS A 128 8.93 9.07 8.22
C LYS A 128 8.74 9.41 6.73
N TYR A 129 8.73 10.69 6.38
CA TYR A 129 8.66 11.14 4.97
C TYR A 129 10.02 11.61 4.43
N ASN A 130 11.06 11.59 5.27
CA ASN A 130 12.40 11.97 4.87
C ASN A 130 13.21 10.73 4.46
N TYR A 131 13.32 10.49 3.17
CA TYR A 131 14.08 9.34 2.64
C TYR A 131 15.58 9.40 2.93
N TYR A 132 16.14 10.55 3.27
CA TYR A 132 17.56 10.64 3.66
C TYR A 132 17.84 9.96 5.01
N ASP A 133 16.85 9.89 5.90
CA ASP A 133 17.02 9.29 7.23
C ASP A 133 17.24 7.76 7.17
N MET A 134 16.88 7.11 6.06
CA MET A 134 17.08 5.66 5.90
C MET A 134 18.54 5.30 5.58
N PHE A 135 19.31 6.22 5.00
CA PHE A 135 20.71 5.98 4.69
C PHE A 135 21.57 6.07 5.96
N GLY A 136 22.53 5.13 6.11
CA GLY A 136 23.40 5.06 7.28
C GLY A 136 22.85 4.21 8.43
N ARG A 137 21.69 3.58 8.27
CA ARG A 137 21.16 2.55 9.18
C ARG A 137 21.55 1.16 8.69
N ALA A 138 21.63 0.21 9.64
CA ALA A 138 21.95 -1.19 9.34
C ALA A 138 20.76 -1.94 8.69
N SER A 139 19.54 -1.43 8.83
CA SER A 139 18.33 -1.99 8.25
C SER A 139 17.44 -0.90 7.67
N SER A 140 16.69 -1.22 6.64
CA SER A 140 15.81 -0.32 5.92
C SER A 140 14.42 -0.93 5.81
N ASN A 141 13.41 -0.22 6.31
CA ASN A 141 12.01 -0.64 6.23
C ASN A 141 11.24 0.54 5.66
N TYR A 142 10.99 0.52 4.36
CA TYR A 142 10.31 1.65 3.70
C TYR A 142 9.32 1.18 2.63
N SER A 143 8.44 2.09 2.25
CA SER A 143 7.54 1.91 1.12
C SER A 143 7.65 3.10 0.18
N ILE A 144 7.62 2.81 -1.12
CA ILE A 144 7.53 3.80 -2.19
C ILE A 144 6.25 3.50 -2.97
N ALA A 145 5.37 4.48 -3.09
CA ALA A 145 4.20 4.35 -3.94
C ALA A 145 4.31 5.27 -5.16
N ILE A 146 3.88 4.79 -6.32
CA ILE A 146 3.84 5.55 -7.57
C ILE A 146 2.48 5.33 -8.21
N PHE A 147 1.75 6.42 -8.44
CA PHE A 147 0.52 6.39 -9.19
C PHE A 147 0.78 6.85 -10.62
N ASP A 148 0.62 5.94 -11.57
CA ASP A 148 0.70 6.19 -13.00
C ASP A 148 -0.66 6.70 -13.50
N ILE A 149 -0.69 7.94 -13.96
CA ILE A 149 -1.91 8.58 -14.48
C ILE A 149 -2.31 7.96 -15.83
N ASP A 150 -1.33 7.59 -16.65
CA ASP A 150 -1.59 7.15 -18.03
C ASP A 150 -2.20 5.74 -18.08
N SER A 151 -1.81 4.87 -17.15
CA SER A 151 -2.34 3.50 -17.03
C SER A 151 -3.42 3.36 -15.96
N ASN A 152 -3.64 4.36 -15.11
CA ASN A 152 -4.49 4.29 -13.92
C ASN A 152 -4.08 3.17 -12.95
N VAL A 153 -2.78 2.93 -12.78
CA VAL A 153 -2.24 1.90 -11.89
C VAL A 153 -1.45 2.55 -10.75
N LEU A 154 -1.73 2.10 -9.54
CA LEU A 154 -0.92 2.42 -8.37
C LEU A 154 0.03 1.26 -8.09
N TYR A 155 1.31 1.53 -8.03
CA TYR A 155 2.36 0.62 -7.60
C TYR A 155 2.76 0.97 -6.17
N ILE A 156 2.82 -0.03 -5.29
CA ILE A 156 3.31 0.13 -3.91
C ILE A 156 4.43 -0.89 -3.74
N TYR A 157 5.66 -0.40 -3.70
CA TYR A 157 6.85 -1.18 -3.40
C TYR A 157 7.20 -1.06 -1.93
N SER A 158 7.53 -2.15 -1.29
CA SER A 158 7.98 -2.20 0.11
C SER A 158 9.24 -3.04 0.22
N LEU A 159 10.20 -2.58 1.02
CA LEU A 159 11.42 -3.28 1.41
C LEU A 159 11.48 -3.36 2.93
N ASP A 160 11.81 -4.55 3.44
CA ASP A 160 12.10 -4.82 4.84
C ASP A 160 13.42 -5.62 4.95
N THR A 161 14.39 -5.12 5.78
CA THR A 161 15.71 -5.74 6.00
C THR A 161 16.11 -5.71 7.47
#